data_c46da3d93339b6d7647e8bf9331f4646
#
_entry.id   c46da3d93339b6d7647e8bf9331f4646
#
_cell.length_a   1.000
_cell.length_b   1.000
_cell.length_c   1.000
_cell.angle_alpha   90.00
_cell.angle_beta   90.00
_cell.angle_gamma   90.00
#
_symmetry.space_group_name_H-M   'P 1'
#
loop_
_entity.id
_entity.type
_entity.pdbx_description
1 polymer ?
#
loop_
_entity_poly.entity_id
_entity_poly.type
_entity_poly.pdbx_seq_one_letter_code
_entity_poly.pdbx_strand_id
1 'polypeptide(L)'
;MSFELCELGFYALAGQPKSPRDLIDEVRAGEAMGLGTAFISERYNIKEAATLSGAAGAVTERIGIATAATNHNTRHPLVTASFATTMHRLTGGRFTLGIGRGITMMQDAFGIPRITTAQLEDFAGLMRRLWHGETIIGHDGPAGSWPVLRLDPSFDEDIPLLLVAFGPNSLALGGRCFDDVVLHTYFTDETTTRCVDTVKRAAEEAGRDPAAVRVWSCFATIGDHLDHDLRMKKTVGRLATYLQGYGDLLVRTNGWDPAVLERFRSDELVATFAGGFDQTATTEQLEHVATLIPDEWLAPAATGTPAQCVDAIVAQRDLGCDAVILHGATPDELAPIVDAYRARHP
;
A
#
# COMPACT_ATOMS: atom_id res chain seq x y z
N MET A 1 15.09 -17.47 -19.17
CA MET A 1 15.21 -16.14 -18.52
C MET A 1 13.83 -15.80 -18.02
N SER A 2 13.61 -15.70 -16.71
CA SER A 2 12.32 -15.25 -16.19
C SER A 2 12.25 -13.74 -16.42
N PHE A 3 11.30 -13.29 -17.20
CA PHE A 3 11.01 -11.88 -17.32
C PHE A 3 10.49 -11.38 -15.99
N GLU A 4 11.19 -10.45 -15.40
CA GLU A 4 10.74 -9.76 -14.19
C GLU A 4 9.75 -8.67 -14.59
N LEU A 5 8.54 -8.76 -14.05
CA LEU A 5 7.50 -7.76 -14.20
C LEU A 5 7.70 -6.69 -13.12
N CYS A 6 8.79 -5.91 -13.26
CA CYS A 6 9.20 -4.92 -12.24
C CYS A 6 8.14 -3.85 -11.96
N GLU A 7 7.21 -3.64 -12.90
CA GLU A 7 6.09 -2.72 -12.78
C GLU A 7 4.87 -3.32 -12.09
N LEU A 8 4.87 -4.61 -11.77
CA LEU A 8 3.79 -5.28 -11.04
C LEU A 8 4.25 -5.70 -9.66
N GLY A 9 3.41 -5.46 -8.68
CA GLY A 9 3.59 -5.94 -7.31
C GLY A 9 2.29 -6.52 -6.75
N PHE A 10 2.34 -7.06 -5.54
CA PHE A 10 1.15 -7.55 -4.84
C PHE A 10 1.25 -7.30 -3.33
N TYR A 11 0.12 -7.21 -2.65
CA TYR A 11 0.10 -7.22 -1.19
C TYR A 11 0.08 -8.65 -0.67
N ALA A 12 1.11 -9.01 0.08
CA ALA A 12 1.16 -10.30 0.76
C ALA A 12 0.13 -10.40 1.89
N LEU A 13 -0.35 -11.60 2.14
CA LEU A 13 -1.39 -11.90 3.10
C LEU A 13 -2.67 -11.11 2.84
N ALA A 14 -3.13 -11.09 1.58
CA ALA A 14 -4.35 -10.41 1.19
C ALA A 14 -5.58 -10.99 1.89
N GLY A 15 -6.58 -10.13 2.17
CA GLY A 15 -7.83 -10.56 2.80
C GLY A 15 -7.65 -11.01 4.25
N GLN A 16 -8.10 -12.22 4.57
CA GLN A 16 -8.05 -12.85 5.89
C GLN A 16 -7.12 -14.07 5.87
N PRO A 17 -5.79 -13.88 5.97
CA PRO A 17 -4.86 -15.01 6.02
C PRO A 17 -5.11 -15.84 7.28
N LYS A 18 -5.00 -17.15 7.15
CA LYS A 18 -5.19 -18.08 8.27
C LYS A 18 -4.01 -18.06 9.24
N SER A 19 -2.82 -17.79 8.70
CA SER A 19 -1.57 -17.80 9.46
C SER A 19 -0.59 -16.79 8.85
N PRO A 20 0.25 -16.11 9.67
CA PRO A 20 1.40 -15.36 9.17
C PRO A 20 2.37 -16.21 8.34
N ARG A 21 2.36 -17.54 8.52
CA ARG A 21 3.19 -18.48 7.76
C ARG A 21 2.82 -18.55 6.27
N ASP A 22 1.58 -18.23 5.92
CA ASP A 22 1.10 -18.21 4.53
C ASP A 22 1.94 -17.24 3.67
N LEU A 23 2.54 -16.22 4.28
CA LEU A 23 3.50 -15.30 3.64
C LEU A 23 4.60 -16.03 2.86
N ILE A 24 5.13 -17.12 3.41
CA ILE A 24 6.29 -17.83 2.83
C ILE A 24 5.94 -18.38 1.45
N ASP A 25 4.76 -18.99 1.34
CA ASP A 25 4.31 -19.57 0.09
C ASP A 25 3.89 -18.46 -0.90
N GLU A 26 3.22 -17.41 -0.42
CA GLU A 26 2.82 -16.27 -1.25
C GLU A 26 4.03 -15.53 -1.85
N VAL A 27 5.07 -15.20 -1.06
CA VAL A 27 6.22 -14.47 -1.62
C VAL A 27 7.04 -15.33 -2.60
N ARG A 28 7.12 -16.64 -2.36
CA ARG A 28 7.75 -17.58 -3.30
C ARG A 28 6.95 -17.70 -4.60
N ALA A 29 5.61 -17.79 -4.50
CA ALA A 29 4.74 -17.82 -5.68
C ALA A 29 4.85 -16.51 -6.47
N GLY A 30 4.81 -15.35 -5.81
CA GLY A 30 5.01 -14.04 -6.44
C GLY A 30 6.36 -13.93 -7.15
N GLU A 31 7.43 -14.39 -6.50
CA GLU A 31 8.77 -14.43 -7.12
C GLU A 31 8.84 -15.39 -8.31
N ALA A 32 8.23 -16.57 -8.21
CA ALA A 32 8.18 -17.55 -9.29
C ALA A 32 7.41 -17.02 -10.50
N MET A 33 6.36 -16.22 -10.27
CA MET A 33 5.63 -15.48 -11.31
C MET A 33 6.39 -14.25 -11.84
N GLY A 34 7.58 -13.94 -11.33
CA GLY A 34 8.36 -12.79 -11.77
C GLY A 34 7.78 -11.44 -11.37
N LEU A 35 6.90 -11.37 -10.36
CA LEU A 35 6.41 -10.10 -9.83
C LEU A 35 7.56 -9.30 -9.20
N GLY A 36 7.55 -7.96 -9.42
CA GLY A 36 8.65 -7.09 -9.03
C GLY A 36 8.75 -6.85 -7.53
N THR A 37 7.61 -6.72 -6.82
CA THR A 37 7.63 -6.35 -5.39
C THR A 37 6.48 -6.98 -4.60
N ALA A 38 6.81 -7.56 -3.45
CA ALA A 38 5.86 -7.98 -2.41
C ALA A 38 5.72 -6.87 -1.36
N PHE A 39 4.50 -6.36 -1.19
CA PHE A 39 4.16 -5.31 -0.23
C PHE A 39 3.58 -5.91 1.05
N ILE A 40 4.09 -5.48 2.19
CA ILE A 40 3.71 -5.98 3.51
C ILE A 40 3.12 -4.84 4.33
N SER A 41 1.82 -4.95 4.66
CA SER A 41 1.14 -3.97 5.50
C SER A 41 1.28 -4.29 6.99
N GLU A 42 1.40 -3.24 7.82
CA GLU A 42 1.29 -3.35 9.28
C GLU A 42 -0.18 -3.53 9.68
N ARG A 43 -0.45 -4.54 10.48
CA ARG A 43 -1.75 -4.71 11.16
C ARG A 43 -1.47 -5.32 12.53
N TYR A 44 -2.02 -4.73 13.57
CA TYR A 44 -1.75 -5.10 14.97
C TYR A 44 -2.39 -6.41 15.43
N ASN A 45 -2.89 -7.22 14.50
CA ASN A 45 -3.41 -8.55 14.79
C ASN A 45 -2.37 -9.65 14.55
N ILE A 46 -2.17 -10.04 13.26
CA ILE A 46 -1.27 -11.13 12.88
C ILE A 46 -0.15 -10.70 11.93
N LYS A 47 -0.11 -9.42 11.56
CA LYS A 47 0.86 -8.85 10.61
C LYS A 47 1.70 -7.79 11.30
N GLU A 48 2.89 -8.16 11.76
CA GLU A 48 3.92 -7.21 12.16
C GLU A 48 4.93 -7.09 11.02
N ALA A 49 5.04 -5.89 10.47
CA ALA A 49 5.70 -5.69 9.18
C ALA A 49 7.19 -6.03 9.19
N ALA A 50 7.93 -5.73 10.27
CA ALA A 50 9.36 -6.01 10.34
C ALA A 50 9.65 -7.52 10.39
N THR A 51 8.91 -8.26 11.22
CA THR A 51 9.04 -9.72 11.34
C THR A 51 8.71 -10.41 10.01
N LEU A 52 7.62 -9.99 9.36
CA LEU A 52 7.22 -10.57 8.09
C LEU A 52 8.18 -10.21 6.95
N SER A 53 8.73 -8.98 6.94
CA SER A 53 9.76 -8.59 5.96
C SER A 53 11.01 -9.45 6.09
N GLY A 54 11.46 -9.72 7.32
CA GLY A 54 12.59 -10.62 7.59
C GLY A 54 12.33 -12.04 7.07
N ALA A 55 11.14 -12.58 7.33
CA ALA A 55 10.75 -13.90 6.82
C ALA A 55 10.71 -13.94 5.27
N ALA A 56 10.11 -12.93 4.64
CA ALA A 56 10.07 -12.80 3.17
C ALA A 56 11.49 -12.71 2.58
N GLY A 57 12.36 -11.87 3.17
CA GLY A 57 13.75 -11.70 2.72
C GLY A 57 14.59 -12.95 2.79
N ALA A 58 14.35 -13.80 3.81
CA ALA A 58 15.09 -15.03 4.01
C ALA A 58 14.71 -16.17 3.04
N VAL A 59 13.55 -16.09 2.38
CA VAL A 59 13.01 -17.17 1.51
C VAL A 59 12.91 -16.79 0.05
N THR A 60 13.35 -15.58 -0.32
CA THR A 60 13.32 -15.03 -1.69
C THR A 60 14.69 -14.51 -2.11
N GLU A 61 14.97 -14.48 -3.41
CA GLU A 61 16.27 -14.08 -3.95
C GLU A 61 16.22 -12.86 -4.89
N ARG A 62 15.08 -12.59 -5.54
CA ARG A 62 14.94 -11.58 -6.59
C ARG A 62 13.86 -10.54 -6.30
N ILE A 63 12.68 -10.96 -5.83
CA ILE A 63 11.55 -10.06 -5.61
C ILE A 63 11.88 -8.97 -4.59
N GLY A 64 11.52 -7.75 -4.91
CA GLY A 64 11.58 -6.63 -3.97
C GLY A 64 10.65 -6.83 -2.77
N ILE A 65 11.04 -6.33 -1.62
CA ILE A 65 10.23 -6.39 -0.40
C ILE A 65 10.04 -4.97 0.10
N ALA A 66 8.80 -4.56 0.25
CA ALA A 66 8.47 -3.24 0.75
C ALA A 66 7.48 -3.31 1.91
N THR A 67 7.69 -2.52 2.95
CA THR A 67 6.56 -2.27 3.87
C THR A 67 5.61 -1.26 3.23
N ALA A 68 4.28 -1.52 3.29
CA ALA A 68 3.29 -0.59 2.76
C ALA A 68 1.97 -0.69 3.54
N ALA A 69 1.92 -0.01 4.65
CA ALA A 69 2.98 0.72 5.29
C ALA A 69 3.17 0.27 6.74
N THR A 70 4.37 0.48 7.30
CA THR A 70 4.52 0.53 8.75
C THR A 70 4.39 1.98 9.27
N ASN A 71 4.46 2.19 10.57
CA ASN A 71 4.28 3.49 11.19
C ASN A 71 5.55 3.92 11.94
N HIS A 72 5.92 5.21 11.84
CA HIS A 72 7.10 5.71 12.52
C HIS A 72 6.90 5.90 14.03
N ASN A 73 5.66 6.16 14.47
CA ASN A 73 5.32 6.50 15.85
C ASN A 73 5.10 5.29 16.78
N THR A 74 5.23 4.08 16.27
CA THR A 74 5.11 2.84 17.05
C THR A 74 6.46 2.26 17.48
N ARG A 75 7.57 2.83 16.98
CA ARG A 75 8.94 2.38 17.26
C ARG A 75 9.87 3.57 17.42
N HIS A 76 10.92 3.39 18.24
CA HIS A 76 12.01 4.37 18.31
C HIS A 76 12.72 4.47 16.94
N PRO A 77 13.13 5.69 16.47
CA PRO A 77 13.78 5.85 15.16
C PRO A 77 15.00 4.95 14.94
N LEU A 78 15.82 4.72 15.96
CA LEU A 78 16.95 3.78 15.85
C LEU A 78 16.49 2.35 15.55
N VAL A 79 15.36 1.91 16.11
CA VAL A 79 14.82 0.56 15.84
C VAL A 79 14.37 0.46 14.39
N THR A 80 13.67 1.47 13.87
CA THR A 80 13.23 1.50 12.47
C THR A 80 14.41 1.63 11.51
N ALA A 81 15.37 2.50 11.81
CA ALA A 81 16.57 2.65 10.98
C ALA A 81 17.41 1.36 10.95
N SER A 82 17.60 0.71 12.10
CA SER A 82 18.30 -0.58 12.20
C SER A 82 17.56 -1.72 11.50
N PHE A 83 16.24 -1.77 11.60
CA PHE A 83 15.41 -2.69 10.82
C PHE A 83 15.68 -2.53 9.33
N ALA A 84 15.64 -1.32 8.82
CA ALA A 84 15.83 -1.05 7.40
C ALA A 84 17.24 -1.43 6.92
N THR A 85 18.31 -1.07 7.68
CA THR A 85 19.69 -1.46 7.31
C THR A 85 19.90 -2.97 7.36
N THR A 86 19.30 -3.64 8.35
CA THR A 86 19.36 -5.10 8.44
C THR A 86 18.67 -5.76 7.25
N MET A 87 17.48 -5.29 6.90
CA MET A 87 16.73 -5.79 5.73
C MET A 87 17.47 -5.52 4.43
N HIS A 88 18.03 -4.32 4.26
CA HIS A 88 18.78 -3.95 3.06
C HIS A 88 19.95 -4.92 2.83
N ARG A 89 20.77 -5.16 3.83
CA ARG A 89 21.91 -6.09 3.76
C ARG A 89 21.49 -7.56 3.65
N LEU A 90 20.45 -7.97 4.40
CA LEU A 90 19.91 -9.34 4.32
C LEU A 90 19.41 -9.69 2.92
N THR A 91 18.82 -8.72 2.22
CA THR A 91 18.20 -8.92 0.91
C THR A 91 19.10 -8.50 -0.25
N GLY A 92 20.31 -8.00 -0.01
CA GLY A 92 21.19 -7.49 -1.06
C GLY A 92 20.60 -6.27 -1.79
N GLY A 93 19.98 -5.34 -1.05
CA GLY A 93 19.46 -4.08 -1.59
C GLY A 93 18.02 -4.12 -2.11
N ARG A 94 17.29 -5.25 -1.94
CA ARG A 94 15.90 -5.40 -2.41
C ARG A 94 14.83 -4.85 -1.47
N PHE A 95 15.20 -4.21 -0.37
CA PHE A 95 14.26 -3.72 0.63
C PHE A 95 13.94 -2.23 0.44
N THR A 96 12.66 -1.88 0.56
CA THR A 96 12.15 -0.51 0.60
C THR A 96 11.40 -0.29 1.92
N LEU A 97 11.77 0.76 2.66
CA LEU A 97 11.05 1.13 3.87
C LEU A 97 9.85 2.02 3.53
N GLY A 98 8.66 1.44 3.60
CA GLY A 98 7.42 2.19 3.37
C GLY A 98 6.74 2.57 4.69
N ILE A 99 6.41 3.84 4.82
CA ILE A 99 5.72 4.40 5.97
C ILE A 99 4.38 5.03 5.59
N GLY A 100 3.49 5.14 6.56
CA GLY A 100 2.18 5.72 6.39
C GLY A 100 1.61 6.24 7.70
N ARG A 101 0.50 6.99 7.62
CA ARG A 101 -0.13 7.57 8.81
C ARG A 101 -0.93 6.56 9.63
N GLY A 102 -1.41 5.49 9.00
CA GLY A 102 -2.40 4.61 9.59
C GLY A 102 -3.81 5.21 9.60
N ILE A 103 -4.76 4.46 10.14
CA ILE A 103 -6.17 4.86 10.24
C ILE A 103 -6.38 5.57 11.56
N THR A 104 -6.79 6.84 11.52
CA THR A 104 -6.95 7.71 12.70
C THR A 104 -7.84 7.10 13.78
N MET A 105 -8.97 6.52 13.39
CA MET A 105 -9.90 5.86 14.33
C MET A 105 -9.22 4.72 15.09
N MET A 106 -8.39 3.92 14.42
CA MET A 106 -7.64 2.83 15.06
C MET A 106 -6.54 3.36 15.97
N GLN A 107 -5.84 4.42 15.57
CA GLN A 107 -4.83 5.07 16.40
C GLN A 107 -5.44 5.60 17.69
N ASP A 108 -6.57 6.30 17.59
CA ASP A 108 -7.29 6.81 18.77
C ASP A 108 -7.74 5.68 19.70
N ALA A 109 -8.30 4.59 19.15
CA ALA A 109 -8.75 3.43 19.92
C ALA A 109 -7.60 2.71 20.65
N PHE A 110 -6.41 2.70 20.08
CA PHE A 110 -5.24 2.03 20.65
C PHE A 110 -4.31 2.96 21.45
N GLY A 111 -4.67 4.25 21.56
CA GLY A 111 -3.82 5.24 22.22
C GLY A 111 -2.50 5.52 21.48
N ILE A 112 -2.45 5.30 20.17
CA ILE A 112 -1.29 5.59 19.32
C ILE A 112 -1.38 7.05 18.87
N PRO A 113 -0.35 7.88 19.06
CA PRO A 113 -0.38 9.27 18.61
C PRO A 113 -0.63 9.40 17.12
N ARG A 114 -1.44 10.37 16.72
CA ARG A 114 -1.68 10.70 15.31
C ARG A 114 -0.41 11.24 14.66
N ILE A 115 -0.25 10.97 13.38
CA ILE A 115 0.93 11.34 12.60
C ILE A 115 0.61 12.56 11.72
N THR A 116 1.43 13.60 11.81
CA THR A 116 1.36 14.79 10.95
C THR A 116 2.30 14.67 9.73
N THR A 117 2.08 15.52 8.72
CA THR A 117 2.98 15.61 7.55
C THR A 117 4.40 16.04 7.96
N ALA A 118 4.51 17.01 8.88
CA ALA A 118 5.80 17.47 9.37
C ALA A 118 6.59 16.39 10.12
N GLN A 119 5.89 15.52 10.87
CA GLN A 119 6.53 14.38 11.53
C GLN A 119 7.06 13.36 10.52
N LEU A 120 6.30 13.07 9.46
CA LEU A 120 6.77 12.15 8.40
C LEU A 120 7.97 12.71 7.65
N GLU A 121 7.97 14.02 7.35
CA GLU A 121 9.07 14.70 6.66
C GLU A 121 10.35 14.68 7.50
N ASP A 122 10.27 15.05 8.77
CA ASP A 122 11.39 15.02 9.70
C ASP A 122 11.92 13.61 9.90
N PHE A 123 11.02 12.62 10.09
CA PHE A 123 11.40 11.23 10.22
C PHE A 123 12.11 10.69 8.97
N ALA A 124 11.64 11.00 7.77
CA ALA A 124 12.31 10.63 6.53
C ALA A 124 13.73 11.21 6.44
N GLY A 125 13.89 12.48 6.84
CA GLY A 125 15.19 13.12 6.94
C GLY A 125 16.13 12.44 7.94
N LEU A 126 15.61 12.04 9.12
CA LEU A 126 16.39 11.29 10.10
C LEU A 126 16.85 9.92 9.57
N MET A 127 15.98 9.20 8.86
CA MET A 127 16.34 7.90 8.27
C MET A 127 17.51 8.03 7.29
N ARG A 128 17.43 8.96 6.34
CA ARG A 128 18.52 9.18 5.35
C ARG A 128 19.83 9.54 6.02
N ARG A 129 19.82 10.49 6.98
CA ARG A 129 21.03 10.88 7.73
C ARG A 129 21.68 9.73 8.48
N LEU A 130 20.85 8.90 9.15
CA LEU A 130 21.32 7.71 9.88
C LEU A 130 21.90 6.66 8.96
N TRP A 131 21.33 6.46 7.76
CA TRP A 131 21.82 5.49 6.77
C TRP A 131 23.10 5.96 6.08
N HIS A 132 23.41 7.27 6.10
CA HIS A 132 24.69 7.81 5.68
C HIS A 132 25.70 7.95 6.85
N GLY A 133 25.57 7.17 7.90
CA GLY A 133 26.52 7.08 9.00
C GLY A 133 26.60 8.32 9.91
N GLU A 134 25.67 9.26 9.78
CA GLU A 134 25.68 10.47 10.60
C GLU A 134 25.35 10.16 12.06
N THR A 135 26.11 10.78 12.97
CA THR A 135 25.74 10.84 14.40
C THR A 135 24.94 12.12 14.62
N ILE A 136 23.64 11.98 14.84
CA ILE A 136 22.73 13.10 15.07
C ILE A 136 22.73 13.42 16.57
N ILE A 137 23.16 14.62 16.93
CA ILE A 137 23.24 15.07 18.32
C ILE A 137 22.21 16.16 18.58
N GLY A 138 21.41 16.02 19.64
CA GLY A 138 20.47 17.03 20.11
C GLY A 138 19.35 17.31 19.11
N HIS A 139 18.84 16.27 18.43
CA HIS A 139 17.67 16.43 17.56
C HIS A 139 16.45 16.86 18.37
N ASP A 140 15.82 17.95 17.94
CA ASP A 140 14.56 18.46 18.48
C ASP A 140 13.69 18.91 17.31
N GLY A 141 12.80 18.03 16.87
CA GLY A 141 12.00 18.22 15.66
C GLY A 141 10.59 17.62 15.77
N PRO A 142 9.79 17.78 14.71
CA PRO A 142 8.41 17.28 14.71
C PRO A 142 8.25 15.78 15.00
N ALA A 143 9.20 14.95 14.57
CA ALA A 143 9.17 13.51 14.83
C ALA A 143 9.49 13.14 16.28
N GLY A 144 10.14 14.04 17.03
CA GLY A 144 10.50 13.86 18.44
C GLY A 144 11.82 14.50 18.80
N SER A 145 12.23 14.32 20.07
CA SER A 145 13.46 14.88 20.60
C SER A 145 14.36 13.77 21.16
N TRP A 146 15.60 13.73 20.71
CA TRP A 146 16.57 12.71 21.12
C TRP A 146 17.94 13.32 21.35
N PRO A 147 18.60 13.03 22.50
CA PRO A 147 19.95 13.52 22.79
C PRO A 147 20.97 13.05 21.75
N VAL A 148 20.89 11.78 21.34
CA VAL A 148 21.78 11.18 20.33
C VAL A 148 21.03 10.10 19.57
N LEU A 149 21.13 10.14 18.24
CA LEU A 149 20.78 9.04 17.36
C LEU A 149 22.01 8.63 16.56
N ARG A 150 22.34 7.35 16.58
CA ARG A 150 23.51 6.81 15.88
C ARG A 150 23.31 5.35 15.54
N LEU A 151 23.67 4.97 14.32
CA LEU A 151 23.84 3.59 13.87
C LEU A 151 25.33 3.25 13.75
N ASP A 152 25.65 2.13 13.11
CA ASP A 152 27.02 1.81 12.71
C ASP A 152 27.49 2.83 11.65
N PRO A 153 28.55 3.61 11.91
CA PRO A 153 29.00 4.64 10.98
C PRO A 153 29.64 4.06 9.69
N SER A 154 29.87 2.75 9.63
CA SER A 154 30.31 2.09 8.40
C SER A 154 29.17 1.82 7.42
N PHE A 155 27.92 2.05 7.81
CA PHE A 155 26.78 1.97 6.91
C PHE A 155 26.65 3.33 6.19
N ASP A 156 26.81 3.31 4.89
CA ASP A 156 26.67 4.46 3.99
C ASP A 156 26.02 3.96 2.70
N GLU A 157 24.72 3.70 2.76
CA GLU A 157 23.95 3.12 1.66
C GLU A 157 22.58 3.76 1.55
N ASP A 158 22.12 3.97 0.33
CA ASP A 158 20.75 4.43 0.07
C ASP A 158 19.74 3.29 0.26
N ILE A 159 18.76 3.53 1.15
CA ILE A 159 17.60 2.65 1.26
C ILE A 159 16.39 3.41 0.74
N PRO A 160 15.66 2.88 -0.27
CA PRO A 160 14.49 3.56 -0.78
C PRO A 160 13.42 3.77 0.30
N LEU A 161 12.84 4.97 0.32
CA LEU A 161 11.72 5.35 1.18
C LEU A 161 10.43 5.40 0.37
N LEU A 162 9.40 4.74 0.86
CA LEU A 162 8.07 4.71 0.26
C LEU A 162 7.05 5.37 1.20
N LEU A 163 6.14 6.18 0.63
CA LEU A 163 5.01 6.76 1.35
C LEU A 163 3.69 6.23 0.82
N VAL A 164 2.86 5.67 1.70
CA VAL A 164 1.44 5.44 1.37
C VAL A 164 0.68 6.74 1.56
N ALA A 165 0.19 7.32 0.46
CA ALA A 165 -0.39 8.66 0.41
C ALA A 165 -1.83 8.64 -0.07
N PHE A 166 -2.68 9.49 0.55
CA PHE A 166 -4.10 9.59 0.20
C PHE A 166 -4.48 11.03 -0.20
N GLY A 167 -4.19 11.98 0.65
CA GLY A 167 -4.59 13.37 0.45
C GLY A 167 -3.47 14.24 -0.13
N PRO A 168 -3.80 15.45 -0.61
CA PRO A 168 -2.89 16.32 -1.36
C PRO A 168 -1.58 16.63 -0.59
N ASN A 169 -1.66 16.86 0.72
CA ASN A 169 -0.46 17.15 1.53
C ASN A 169 0.49 15.95 1.63
N SER A 170 -0.05 14.72 1.70
CA SER A 170 0.77 13.50 1.72
C SER A 170 1.36 13.21 0.35
N LEU A 171 0.60 13.44 -0.73
CA LEU A 171 1.07 13.28 -2.10
C LEU A 171 2.21 14.26 -2.40
N ALA A 172 2.04 15.54 -2.04
CA ALA A 172 3.10 16.53 -2.20
C ALA A 172 4.34 16.20 -1.35
N LEU A 173 4.16 15.70 -0.12
CA LEU A 173 5.28 15.21 0.69
C LEU A 173 6.00 14.04 0.01
N GLY A 174 5.24 13.09 -0.57
CA GLY A 174 5.79 11.97 -1.34
C GLY A 174 6.73 12.45 -2.44
N GLY A 175 6.30 13.40 -3.25
CA GLY A 175 7.13 14.00 -4.31
C GLY A 175 8.40 14.66 -3.78
N ARG A 176 8.31 15.40 -2.67
CA ARG A 176 9.48 16.14 -2.12
C ARG A 176 10.52 15.24 -1.48
N CYS A 177 10.12 14.18 -0.77
CA CYS A 177 11.00 13.51 0.19
C CYS A 177 11.12 11.99 0.01
N PHE A 178 10.26 11.35 -0.79
CA PHE A 178 10.21 9.90 -0.92
C PHE A 178 10.62 9.44 -2.32
N ASP A 179 11.00 8.18 -2.45
CA ASP A 179 11.41 7.58 -3.71
C ASP A 179 10.25 6.86 -4.39
N ASP A 180 9.34 6.32 -3.57
CA ASP A 180 8.11 5.68 -4.02
C ASP A 180 6.88 6.28 -3.32
N VAL A 181 5.77 6.38 -4.04
CA VAL A 181 4.46 6.78 -3.51
C VAL A 181 3.42 5.74 -3.90
N VAL A 182 2.74 5.16 -2.91
CA VAL A 182 1.62 4.24 -3.13
C VAL A 182 0.31 4.99 -2.97
N LEU A 183 -0.51 4.98 -4.02
CA LEU A 183 -1.85 5.53 -4.04
C LEU A 183 -2.85 4.61 -3.34
N HIS A 184 -4.09 5.08 -3.15
CA HIS A 184 -5.12 4.27 -2.51
C HIS A 184 -5.98 3.52 -3.53
N THR A 185 -6.58 2.41 -3.09
CA THR A 185 -7.52 1.60 -3.88
C THR A 185 -8.82 2.35 -4.16
N TYR A 186 -9.48 2.06 -5.27
CA TYR A 186 -10.73 2.68 -5.72
C TYR A 186 -10.62 4.20 -5.99
N PHE A 187 -9.47 4.68 -6.41
CA PHE A 187 -9.37 6.00 -7.00
C PHE A 187 -9.88 5.96 -8.44
N THR A 188 -10.75 6.92 -8.80
CA THR A 188 -11.18 7.08 -10.19
C THR A 188 -9.99 7.46 -11.08
N ASP A 189 -10.13 7.34 -12.38
CA ASP A 189 -9.07 7.69 -13.34
C ASP A 189 -8.65 9.16 -13.20
N GLU A 190 -9.62 10.08 -13.02
CA GLU A 190 -9.35 11.49 -12.77
C GLU A 190 -8.62 11.72 -11.45
N THR A 191 -8.99 10.95 -10.42
CA THR A 191 -8.31 11.03 -9.12
C THR A 191 -6.90 10.49 -9.21
N THR A 192 -6.69 9.37 -9.89
CA THR A 192 -5.38 8.77 -10.11
C THR A 192 -4.46 9.72 -10.85
N THR A 193 -4.89 10.28 -11.99
CA THR A 193 -4.13 11.27 -12.77
C THR A 193 -3.76 12.49 -11.91
N ARG A 194 -4.74 13.06 -11.20
CA ARG A 194 -4.50 14.21 -10.31
C ARG A 194 -3.51 13.89 -9.19
N CYS A 195 -3.53 12.67 -8.65
CA CYS A 195 -2.58 12.24 -7.63
C CYS A 195 -1.17 12.11 -8.19
N VAL A 196 -1.02 11.50 -9.36
CA VAL A 196 0.27 11.41 -10.08
C VAL A 196 0.84 12.80 -10.34
N ASP A 197 0.05 13.69 -10.93
CA ASP A 197 0.45 15.07 -11.23
C ASP A 197 0.89 15.83 -9.97
N THR A 198 0.20 15.60 -8.85
CA THR A 198 0.54 16.23 -7.58
C THR A 198 1.90 15.75 -7.07
N VAL A 199 2.19 14.46 -7.16
CA VAL A 199 3.49 13.89 -6.75
C VAL A 199 4.61 14.39 -7.66
N LYS A 200 4.43 14.28 -8.98
CA LYS A 200 5.46 14.65 -9.97
C LYS A 200 5.79 16.14 -9.91
N ARG A 201 4.78 17.00 -9.84
CA ARG A 201 4.96 18.45 -9.68
C ARG A 201 5.67 18.80 -8.36
N ALA A 202 5.31 18.18 -7.24
CA ALA A 202 5.96 18.42 -5.96
C ALA A 202 7.44 17.98 -5.95
N ALA A 203 7.79 16.94 -6.72
CA ALA A 203 9.18 16.56 -6.94
C ALA A 203 9.95 17.64 -7.71
N GLU A 204 9.38 18.13 -8.82
CA GLU A 204 9.96 19.20 -9.63
C GLU A 204 10.15 20.50 -8.83
N GLU A 205 9.12 20.93 -8.08
CA GLU A 205 9.17 22.11 -7.21
C GLU A 205 10.26 21.99 -6.11
N ALA A 206 10.57 20.76 -5.69
CA ALA A 206 11.65 20.46 -4.75
C ALA A 206 13.04 20.29 -5.41
N GLY A 207 13.15 20.51 -6.72
CA GLY A 207 14.39 20.36 -7.47
C GLY A 207 14.81 18.90 -7.70
N ARG A 208 13.89 17.95 -7.56
CA ARG A 208 14.11 16.54 -7.83
C ARG A 208 13.63 16.18 -9.26
N ASP A 209 14.26 15.20 -9.87
CA ASP A 209 13.74 14.62 -11.11
C ASP A 209 12.40 13.93 -10.84
N PRO A 210 11.28 14.37 -11.45
CA PRO A 210 9.98 13.72 -11.30
C PRO A 210 10.00 12.24 -11.70
N ALA A 211 10.83 11.85 -12.65
CA ALA A 211 10.97 10.46 -13.09
C ALA A 211 11.64 9.56 -12.03
N ALA A 212 12.40 10.14 -11.10
CA ALA A 212 13.01 9.42 -9.99
C ALA A 212 12.05 9.11 -8.83
N VAL A 213 10.84 9.68 -8.84
CA VAL A 213 9.80 9.41 -7.84
C VAL A 213 8.76 8.47 -8.45
N ARG A 214 8.79 7.22 -8.06
CA ARG A 214 7.92 6.17 -8.62
C ARG A 214 6.53 6.19 -7.98
N VAL A 215 5.48 6.24 -8.78
CA VAL A 215 4.09 6.22 -8.32
C VAL A 215 3.46 4.87 -8.59
N TRP A 216 2.98 4.21 -7.54
CA TRP A 216 2.29 2.93 -7.58
C TRP A 216 0.79 3.13 -7.48
N SER A 217 0.02 2.65 -8.46
CA SER A 217 -1.41 2.45 -8.29
C SER A 217 -1.65 1.24 -7.39
N CYS A 218 -2.38 1.39 -6.30
CA CYS A 218 -2.89 0.28 -5.52
C CYS A 218 -4.25 -0.13 -6.08
N PHE A 219 -4.29 -1.13 -6.95
CA PHE A 219 -5.43 -1.41 -7.80
C PHE A 219 -6.10 -2.74 -7.46
N ALA A 220 -7.37 -2.71 -7.05
CA ALA A 220 -8.13 -3.92 -6.76
C ALA A 220 -8.18 -4.81 -8.00
N THR A 221 -7.67 -6.05 -7.90
CA THR A 221 -7.50 -6.95 -9.05
C THR A 221 -8.13 -8.29 -8.74
N ILE A 222 -9.35 -8.50 -9.23
CA ILE A 222 -10.23 -9.62 -8.87
C ILE A 222 -10.84 -10.24 -10.12
N GLY A 223 -10.23 -11.31 -10.61
CA GLY A 223 -10.70 -12.01 -11.83
C GLY A 223 -11.99 -12.81 -11.61
N ASP A 224 -12.72 -13.04 -12.71
CA ASP A 224 -13.99 -13.77 -12.72
C ASP A 224 -13.85 -15.30 -12.59
N HIS A 225 -12.62 -15.81 -12.67
CA HIS A 225 -12.29 -17.21 -12.38
C HIS A 225 -12.42 -17.57 -10.89
N LEU A 226 -12.50 -16.56 -9.99
CA LEU A 226 -12.80 -16.77 -8.59
C LEU A 226 -14.29 -17.00 -8.38
N ASP A 227 -14.64 -17.78 -7.35
CA ASP A 227 -16.04 -18.01 -7.01
C ASP A 227 -16.77 -16.70 -6.62
N HIS A 228 -18.09 -16.72 -6.73
CA HIS A 228 -18.93 -15.54 -6.50
C HIS A 228 -18.74 -14.97 -5.08
N ASP A 229 -18.74 -15.82 -4.06
CA ASP A 229 -18.63 -15.39 -2.66
C ASP A 229 -17.32 -14.66 -2.41
N LEU A 230 -16.23 -15.20 -2.95
CA LEU A 230 -14.90 -14.60 -2.81
C LEU A 230 -14.81 -13.26 -3.56
N ARG A 231 -15.37 -13.17 -4.76
CA ARG A 231 -15.44 -11.92 -5.51
C ARG A 231 -16.22 -10.85 -4.76
N MET A 232 -17.40 -11.17 -4.22
CA MET A 232 -18.21 -10.24 -3.42
C MET A 232 -17.44 -9.70 -2.22
N LYS A 233 -16.72 -10.55 -1.50
CA LYS A 233 -15.88 -10.12 -0.37
C LYS A 233 -14.75 -9.20 -0.79
N LYS A 234 -14.08 -9.52 -1.91
CA LYS A 234 -12.89 -8.80 -2.39
C LYS A 234 -13.22 -7.48 -3.11
N THR A 235 -14.45 -7.30 -3.59
CA THR A 235 -14.93 -6.08 -4.26
C THR A 235 -15.87 -5.29 -3.35
N VAL A 236 -17.14 -5.63 -3.33
CA VAL A 236 -18.18 -4.95 -2.53
C VAL A 236 -17.81 -4.90 -1.05
N GLY A 237 -17.44 -6.03 -0.46
CA GLY A 237 -17.05 -6.11 0.94
C GLY A 237 -15.85 -5.23 1.26
N ARG A 238 -14.85 -5.20 0.39
CA ARG A 238 -13.67 -4.35 0.54
C ARG A 238 -14.02 -2.87 0.49
N LEU A 239 -14.77 -2.43 -0.52
CA LEU A 239 -15.19 -1.03 -0.61
C LEU A 239 -16.09 -0.63 0.56
N ALA A 240 -17.06 -1.47 0.94
CA ALA A 240 -17.92 -1.22 2.10
C ALA A 240 -17.11 -1.04 3.40
N THR A 241 -16.08 -1.87 3.63
CA THR A 241 -15.17 -1.73 4.78
C THR A 241 -14.43 -0.39 4.75
N TYR A 242 -14.01 0.09 3.57
CA TYR A 242 -13.39 1.41 3.43
C TYR A 242 -14.38 2.54 3.70
N LEU A 243 -15.63 2.42 3.22
CA LEU A 243 -16.68 3.41 3.47
C LEU A 243 -17.03 3.51 4.96
N GLN A 244 -16.96 2.40 5.71
CA GLN A 244 -17.10 2.42 7.17
C GLN A 244 -15.93 3.14 7.85
N GLY A 245 -14.70 2.83 7.46
CA GLY A 245 -13.50 3.29 8.16
C GLY A 245 -13.11 4.74 7.86
N TYR A 246 -13.24 5.17 6.61
CA TYR A 246 -12.81 6.50 6.13
C TYR A 246 -13.56 6.96 4.87
N GLY A 247 -14.85 6.62 4.77
CA GLY A 247 -15.69 6.93 3.62
C GLY A 247 -15.72 8.41 3.26
N ASP A 248 -15.77 9.32 4.25
CA ASP A 248 -15.76 10.77 3.99
C ASP A 248 -14.49 11.22 3.24
N LEU A 249 -13.35 10.61 3.59
CA LEU A 249 -12.09 10.91 2.90
C LEU A 249 -12.11 10.38 1.47
N LEU A 250 -12.57 9.14 1.27
CA LEU A 250 -12.61 8.50 -0.04
C LEU A 250 -13.59 9.21 -0.98
N VAL A 251 -14.79 9.50 -0.50
CA VAL A 251 -15.85 10.22 -1.25
C VAL A 251 -15.36 11.61 -1.66
N ARG A 252 -14.78 12.37 -0.73
CA ARG A 252 -14.23 13.69 -1.04
C ARG A 252 -13.08 13.64 -2.03
N THR A 253 -12.20 12.64 -1.92
CA THR A 253 -11.03 12.51 -2.80
C THR A 253 -11.43 12.18 -4.22
N ASN A 254 -12.42 11.32 -4.40
CA ASN A 254 -12.95 10.96 -5.73
C ASN A 254 -13.96 11.97 -6.29
N GLY A 255 -14.41 12.93 -5.49
CA GLY A 255 -15.49 13.82 -5.90
C GLY A 255 -16.85 13.11 -6.01
N TRP A 256 -17.05 12.02 -5.30
CA TRP A 256 -18.30 11.27 -5.28
C TRP A 256 -19.39 12.00 -4.50
N ASP A 257 -20.67 11.66 -4.77
CA ASP A 257 -21.81 12.26 -4.09
C ASP A 257 -21.86 11.84 -2.61
N PRO A 258 -21.71 12.76 -1.64
CA PRO A 258 -21.75 12.42 -0.22
C PRO A 258 -23.13 11.89 0.24
N ALA A 259 -24.23 12.20 -0.49
CA ALA A 259 -25.55 11.68 -0.15
C ALA A 259 -25.64 10.15 -0.33
N VAL A 260 -24.82 9.57 -1.21
CA VAL A 260 -24.71 8.11 -1.36
C VAL A 260 -24.09 7.50 -0.10
N LEU A 261 -23.02 8.11 0.43
CA LEU A 261 -22.39 7.63 1.66
C LEU A 261 -23.33 7.74 2.86
N GLU A 262 -24.15 8.80 2.93
CA GLU A 262 -25.14 8.96 3.99
C GLU A 262 -26.23 7.89 3.90
N ARG A 263 -26.74 7.57 2.70
CA ARG A 263 -27.69 6.47 2.50
C ARG A 263 -27.07 5.13 2.89
N PHE A 264 -25.84 4.85 2.46
CA PHE A 264 -25.10 3.65 2.84
C PHE A 264 -25.01 3.52 4.38
N ARG A 265 -24.62 4.57 5.08
CA ARG A 265 -24.48 4.56 6.55
C ARG A 265 -25.80 4.45 7.29
N SER A 266 -26.89 4.91 6.68
CA SER A 266 -28.24 4.90 7.27
C SER A 266 -28.97 3.58 7.09
N ASP A 267 -28.46 2.68 6.26
CA ASP A 267 -29.00 1.34 6.09
C ASP A 267 -28.87 0.54 7.40
N GLU A 268 -29.93 -0.18 7.78
CA GLU A 268 -30.01 -0.91 9.05
C GLU A 268 -28.91 -1.96 9.20
N LEU A 269 -28.64 -2.71 8.12
CA LEU A 269 -27.57 -3.69 8.11
C LEU A 269 -26.21 -3.01 8.32
N VAL A 270 -25.94 -1.95 7.57
CA VAL A 270 -24.64 -1.24 7.63
C VAL A 270 -24.44 -0.58 8.99
N ALA A 271 -25.46 0.08 9.53
CA ALA A 271 -25.40 0.80 10.81
C ALA A 271 -25.13 -0.13 12.01
N THR A 272 -25.59 -1.39 11.93
CA THR A 272 -25.45 -2.38 13.01
C THR A 272 -24.34 -3.39 12.79
N PHE A 273 -23.69 -3.39 11.61
CA PHE A 273 -22.67 -4.37 11.25
C PHE A 273 -21.39 -4.19 12.07
N ALA A 274 -21.00 -5.22 12.78
CA ALA A 274 -19.76 -5.22 13.58
C ALA A 274 -18.61 -5.88 12.80
N GLY A 275 -17.50 -5.15 12.67
CA GLY A 275 -16.30 -5.59 11.94
C GLY A 275 -16.27 -5.14 10.48
N GLY A 276 -15.32 -5.67 9.71
CA GLY A 276 -15.22 -5.35 8.29
C GLY A 276 -16.12 -6.23 7.43
N PHE A 277 -16.82 -5.67 6.48
CA PHE A 277 -17.67 -6.41 5.56
C PHE A 277 -16.88 -7.46 4.76
N ASP A 278 -15.67 -7.14 4.34
CA ASP A 278 -14.78 -8.07 3.65
C ASP A 278 -14.30 -9.25 4.50
N GLN A 279 -14.56 -9.20 5.81
CA GLN A 279 -14.10 -10.21 6.77
C GLN A 279 -15.20 -11.18 7.13
N THR A 280 -16.34 -10.68 7.57
CA THR A 280 -17.36 -11.48 8.28
C THR A 280 -18.72 -11.46 7.61
N ALA A 281 -18.98 -10.60 6.62
CA ALA A 281 -20.26 -10.56 5.93
C ALA A 281 -20.52 -11.84 5.13
N THR A 282 -21.77 -12.28 5.13
CA THR A 282 -22.24 -13.33 4.23
C THR A 282 -22.42 -12.79 2.82
N THR A 283 -22.45 -13.66 1.82
CA THR A 283 -22.70 -13.24 0.43
C THR A 283 -24.04 -12.52 0.28
N GLU A 284 -25.10 -13.01 0.92
CA GLU A 284 -26.42 -12.37 0.92
C GLU A 284 -26.37 -10.94 1.51
N GLN A 285 -25.62 -10.74 2.59
CA GLN A 285 -25.40 -9.40 3.14
C GLN A 285 -24.62 -8.50 2.17
N LEU A 286 -23.62 -9.03 1.47
CA LEU A 286 -22.87 -8.28 0.48
C LEU A 286 -23.68 -7.97 -0.77
N GLU A 287 -24.58 -8.85 -1.21
CA GLU A 287 -25.54 -8.60 -2.28
C GLU A 287 -26.50 -7.45 -1.91
N HIS A 288 -26.98 -7.41 -0.67
CA HIS A 288 -27.75 -6.27 -0.19
C HIS A 288 -26.90 -4.99 -0.20
N VAL A 289 -25.70 -5.03 0.36
CA VAL A 289 -24.78 -3.88 0.39
C VAL A 289 -24.44 -3.38 -1.01
N ALA A 290 -24.33 -4.28 -2.00
CA ALA A 290 -24.09 -3.90 -3.39
C ALA A 290 -25.20 -2.99 -3.94
N THR A 291 -26.45 -3.14 -3.49
CA THR A 291 -27.55 -2.27 -3.92
C THR A 291 -27.45 -0.82 -3.41
N LEU A 292 -26.61 -0.59 -2.40
CA LEU A 292 -26.39 0.72 -1.78
C LEU A 292 -25.19 1.46 -2.38
N ILE A 293 -24.33 0.76 -3.12
CA ILE A 293 -23.08 1.27 -3.70
C ILE A 293 -23.28 1.39 -5.21
N PRO A 294 -23.14 2.58 -5.80
CA PRO A 294 -23.22 2.74 -7.25
C PRO A 294 -22.11 1.97 -7.97
N ASP A 295 -22.40 1.46 -9.16
CA ASP A 295 -21.44 0.73 -9.98
C ASP A 295 -20.17 1.54 -10.29
N GLU A 296 -20.31 2.86 -10.47
CA GLU A 296 -19.18 3.76 -10.71
C GLU A 296 -18.22 3.88 -9.53
N TRP A 297 -18.62 3.51 -8.31
CA TRP A 297 -17.71 3.46 -7.15
C TRP A 297 -16.90 2.17 -7.11
N LEU A 298 -17.41 1.11 -7.74
CA LEU A 298 -16.72 -0.18 -7.87
C LEU A 298 -15.88 -0.26 -9.17
N ALA A 299 -16.21 0.56 -10.17
CA ALA A 299 -15.54 0.57 -11.47
C ALA A 299 -14.01 0.77 -11.41
N PRO A 300 -13.43 1.58 -10.46
CA PRO A 300 -11.98 1.70 -10.34
C PRO A 300 -11.32 0.42 -9.77
N ALA A 301 -11.42 -0.67 -10.50
CA ALA A 301 -10.88 -1.98 -10.18
C ALA A 301 -10.69 -2.82 -11.45
N ALA A 302 -9.71 -3.72 -11.45
CA ALA A 302 -9.53 -4.74 -12.48
C ALA A 302 -10.43 -5.94 -12.15
N THR A 303 -11.58 -6.04 -12.80
CA THR A 303 -12.55 -7.12 -12.64
C THR A 303 -12.91 -7.74 -14.00
N GLY A 304 -13.50 -8.94 -13.98
CA GLY A 304 -13.87 -9.67 -15.20
C GLY A 304 -12.85 -10.71 -15.61
N THR A 305 -12.78 -11.03 -16.90
CA THR A 305 -11.84 -12.04 -17.42
C THR A 305 -10.38 -11.59 -17.19
N PRO A 306 -9.41 -12.51 -17.18
CA PRO A 306 -7.99 -12.16 -17.08
C PRO A 306 -7.56 -11.11 -18.12
N ALA A 307 -8.08 -11.18 -19.35
CA ALA A 307 -7.78 -10.19 -20.38
C ALA A 307 -8.33 -8.79 -20.05
N GLN A 308 -9.56 -8.69 -19.53
CA GLN A 308 -10.13 -7.43 -19.06
C GLN A 308 -9.37 -6.86 -17.86
N CYS A 309 -8.93 -7.72 -16.95
CA CYS A 309 -8.07 -7.28 -15.85
C CYS A 309 -6.74 -6.71 -16.35
N VAL A 310 -6.13 -7.32 -17.37
CA VAL A 310 -4.91 -6.80 -18.00
C VAL A 310 -5.16 -5.43 -18.66
N ASP A 311 -6.28 -5.26 -19.38
CA ASP A 311 -6.63 -3.96 -19.97
C ASP A 311 -6.73 -2.87 -18.90
N ALA A 312 -7.38 -3.17 -17.78
CA ALA A 312 -7.52 -2.24 -16.66
C ALA A 312 -6.17 -1.92 -15.98
N ILE A 313 -5.28 -2.92 -15.82
CA ILE A 313 -3.93 -2.73 -15.27
C ILE A 313 -3.09 -1.82 -16.18
N VAL A 314 -3.14 -2.04 -17.49
CA VAL A 314 -2.42 -1.21 -18.47
C VAL A 314 -2.95 0.23 -18.43
N ALA A 315 -4.28 0.41 -18.35
CA ALA A 315 -4.89 1.73 -18.23
C ALA A 315 -4.36 2.52 -17.02
N GLN A 316 -4.07 1.87 -15.87
CA GLN A 316 -3.47 2.58 -14.74
C GLN A 316 -2.09 3.18 -15.06
N ARG A 317 -1.32 2.51 -15.90
CA ARG A 317 -0.02 3.04 -16.36
C ARG A 317 -0.20 4.18 -17.35
N ASP A 318 -1.19 4.09 -18.22
CA ASP A 318 -1.54 5.17 -19.17
C ASP A 318 -2.01 6.44 -18.46
N LEU A 319 -2.54 6.33 -17.23
CA LEU A 319 -2.86 7.45 -16.33
C LEU A 319 -1.61 8.09 -15.69
N GLY A 320 -0.42 7.57 -15.96
CA GLY A 320 0.86 8.08 -15.48
C GLY A 320 1.43 7.36 -14.25
N CYS A 321 0.80 6.29 -13.77
CA CYS A 321 1.40 5.45 -12.73
C CYS A 321 2.60 4.69 -13.29
N ASP A 322 3.72 4.70 -12.56
CA ASP A 322 4.93 3.97 -12.97
C ASP A 322 4.80 2.45 -12.76
N ALA A 323 3.90 2.04 -11.85
CA ALA A 323 3.70 0.64 -11.50
C ALA A 323 2.34 0.39 -10.85
N VAL A 324 1.93 -0.89 -10.79
CA VAL A 324 0.63 -1.32 -10.27
C VAL A 324 0.80 -2.41 -9.21
N ILE A 325 0.20 -2.21 -8.05
CA ILE A 325 0.05 -3.23 -7.02
C ILE A 325 -1.28 -3.95 -7.26
N LEU A 326 -1.22 -5.23 -7.60
CA LEU A 326 -2.38 -6.11 -7.78
C LEU A 326 -2.96 -6.42 -6.39
N HIS A 327 -3.91 -5.61 -5.95
CA HIS A 327 -4.41 -5.60 -4.58
C HIS A 327 -5.66 -6.49 -4.41
N GLY A 328 -5.74 -7.18 -3.26
CA GLY A 328 -6.95 -7.89 -2.82
C GLY A 328 -6.98 -9.38 -3.11
N ALA A 329 -6.06 -9.88 -3.94
CA ALA A 329 -5.94 -11.31 -4.25
C ALA A 329 -4.55 -11.85 -3.84
N THR A 330 -4.49 -13.16 -3.58
CA THR A 330 -3.22 -13.87 -3.35
C THR A 330 -2.50 -14.13 -4.67
N PRO A 331 -1.19 -14.43 -4.67
CA PRO A 331 -0.49 -14.78 -5.89
C PRO A 331 -1.14 -15.91 -6.69
N ASP A 332 -1.62 -16.96 -6.05
CA ASP A 332 -2.30 -18.06 -6.74
C ASP A 332 -3.59 -17.60 -7.45
N GLU A 333 -4.34 -16.70 -6.80
CA GLU A 333 -5.54 -16.10 -7.39
C GLU A 333 -5.21 -15.11 -8.52
N LEU A 334 -4.02 -14.49 -8.50
CA LEU A 334 -3.55 -13.58 -9.53
C LEU A 334 -2.93 -14.31 -10.74
N ALA A 335 -2.55 -15.58 -10.60
CA ALA A 335 -1.78 -16.29 -11.62
C ALA A 335 -2.40 -16.21 -13.03
N PRO A 336 -3.70 -16.43 -13.25
CA PRO A 336 -4.29 -16.34 -14.60
C PRO A 336 -4.18 -14.93 -15.21
N ILE A 337 -4.22 -13.89 -14.38
CA ILE A 337 -4.10 -12.48 -14.81
C ILE A 337 -2.65 -12.16 -15.14
N VAL A 338 -1.70 -12.61 -14.30
CA VAL A 338 -0.26 -12.40 -14.53
C VAL A 338 0.20 -13.15 -15.78
N ASP A 339 -0.30 -14.37 -16.03
CA ASP A 339 -0.02 -15.12 -17.25
C ASP A 339 -0.57 -14.42 -18.50
N ALA A 340 -1.78 -13.87 -18.42
CA ALA A 340 -2.38 -13.07 -19.51
C ALA A 340 -1.59 -11.76 -19.74
N TYR A 341 -1.12 -11.10 -18.67
CA TYR A 341 -0.28 -9.90 -18.77
C TYR A 341 1.05 -10.21 -19.47
N ARG A 342 1.72 -11.28 -19.07
CA ARG A 342 2.97 -11.72 -19.68
C ARG A 342 2.82 -12.11 -21.15
N ALA A 343 1.71 -12.78 -21.51
CA ALA A 343 1.45 -13.16 -22.91
C ALA A 343 1.25 -11.93 -23.82
N ARG A 344 0.81 -10.80 -23.27
CA ARG A 344 0.62 -9.54 -24.00
C ARG A 344 1.90 -8.69 -24.08
N HIS A 345 2.82 -8.88 -23.14
CA HIS A 345 4.09 -8.14 -23.02
C HIS A 345 5.27 -9.15 -23.01
N PRO A 346 5.53 -9.84 -24.17
CA PRO A 346 6.52 -10.89 -24.27
C PRO A 346 7.97 -10.37 -24.16
#